data_658c66017c7fdd5dbee3e177dcf20cc3
#
_entry.id   658c66017c7fdd5dbee3e177dcf20cc3
#
_cell.length_a   1.000
_cell.length_b   1.000
_cell.length_c   1.000
_cell.angle_alpha   90.00
_cell.angle_beta   90.00
_cell.angle_gamma   90.00
#
_symmetry.space_group_name_H-M   'P 1'
#
loop_
_entity.id
_entity.type
_entity.pdbx_description
1 polymer ?
#
loop_
_entity_poly.entity_id
_entity_poly.type
_entity_poly.pdbx_seq_one_letter_code
_entity_poly.pdbx_strand_id
1 'polypeptide(L)'
;MRQATISHFFLQLVGIFVSMITYFFLSKLLGDIGVSYLKPYGGNYFSFILIGVAFFSYLRISIDGISKSIREGQMLGTLEALLVTQTGIPTIIISSSLYSFIFASFKVAVYLLLGVFVFGVNMGNANFAGALLILFLTIISFSSFGIISASFVMVLKRGDPISSIFTSVSGILGGLYYPVSVLPGWLQKLSYLLPVTYSLEGMRLALLQGYSLRELMPNIVALLLFSIIMLPLSIFIFGYAVKRAKIDGTLTQY
;
A
#
# COMPACT_ATOMS: atom_id res chain seq x y z
N MET A 1 22.17 -11.12 -16.42
CA MET A 1 20.91 -10.46 -16.08
C MET A 1 19.73 -11.41 -15.89
N ARG A 2 19.41 -12.32 -16.82
CA ARG A 2 18.26 -13.25 -16.70
C ARG A 2 18.24 -14.14 -15.46
N GLN A 3 19.37 -14.69 -15.03
CA GLN A 3 19.47 -15.57 -13.85
C GLN A 3 19.24 -14.78 -12.53
N ALA A 4 19.72 -13.55 -12.41
CA ALA A 4 19.52 -12.72 -11.24
C ALA A 4 18.03 -12.35 -11.04
N THR A 5 17.27 -12.17 -12.13
CA THR A 5 15.84 -11.85 -12.06
C THR A 5 15.02 -13.07 -11.61
N ILE A 6 15.37 -14.26 -12.09
CA ILE A 6 14.67 -15.51 -11.72
C ILE A 6 14.93 -15.85 -10.24
N SER A 7 16.18 -15.75 -9.80
CA SER A 7 16.53 -16.01 -8.37
C SER A 7 15.84 -15.02 -7.42
N HIS A 8 15.78 -13.76 -7.79
CA HIS A 8 15.11 -12.74 -6.98
C HIS A 8 13.60 -12.99 -6.87
N PHE A 9 12.96 -13.40 -7.97
CA PHE A 9 11.56 -13.79 -8.00
C PHE A 9 11.30 -15.01 -7.10
N PHE A 10 12.13 -16.04 -7.21
CA PHE A 10 11.99 -17.26 -6.40
C PHE A 10 12.17 -16.98 -4.90
N LEU A 11 13.17 -16.16 -4.53
CA LEU A 11 13.38 -15.73 -3.15
C LEU A 11 12.19 -14.97 -2.58
N GLN A 12 11.49 -14.18 -3.40
CA GLN A 12 10.28 -13.50 -2.96
C GLN A 12 9.11 -14.45 -2.71
N LEU A 13 8.92 -15.47 -3.55
CA LEU A 13 7.90 -16.49 -3.32
C LEU A 13 8.17 -17.28 -2.04
N VAL A 14 9.43 -17.67 -1.82
CA VAL A 14 9.85 -18.31 -0.56
C VAL A 14 9.58 -17.39 0.63
N GLY A 15 9.90 -16.11 0.52
CA GLY A 15 9.62 -15.11 1.56
C GLY A 15 8.13 -14.97 1.88
N ILE A 16 7.26 -14.98 0.86
CA ILE A 16 5.80 -14.99 1.04
C ILE A 16 5.39 -16.25 1.81
N PHE A 17 5.84 -17.41 1.38
CA PHE A 17 5.47 -18.68 2.00
C PHE A 17 5.93 -18.78 3.46
N VAL A 18 7.17 -18.40 3.75
CA VAL A 18 7.72 -18.35 5.13
C VAL A 18 6.91 -17.39 6.01
N SER A 19 6.57 -16.21 5.49
CA SER A 19 5.73 -15.26 6.23
C SER A 19 4.35 -15.83 6.54
N MET A 20 3.73 -16.51 5.59
CA MET A 20 2.42 -17.14 5.78
C MET A 20 2.46 -18.26 6.83
N ILE A 21 3.49 -19.10 6.79
CA ILE A 21 3.70 -20.14 7.81
C ILE A 21 3.84 -19.50 9.19
N THR A 22 4.63 -18.44 9.31
CA THR A 22 4.82 -17.72 10.57
C THR A 22 3.49 -17.20 11.13
N TYR A 23 2.68 -16.54 10.29
CA TYR A 23 1.36 -16.04 10.71
C TYR A 23 0.36 -17.16 11.00
N PHE A 24 0.44 -18.28 10.30
CA PHE A 24 -0.41 -19.43 10.55
C PHE A 24 -0.12 -20.05 11.93
N PHE A 25 1.16 -20.27 12.27
CA PHE A 25 1.51 -20.77 13.60
C PHE A 25 1.21 -19.76 14.70
N LEU A 26 1.43 -18.47 14.44
CA LEU A 26 1.05 -17.40 15.37
C LEU A 26 -0.47 -17.40 15.63
N SER A 27 -1.27 -17.60 14.58
CA SER A 27 -2.73 -17.74 14.72
C SER A 27 -3.12 -18.93 15.60
N LYS A 28 -2.44 -20.06 15.44
CA LYS A 28 -2.67 -21.24 16.30
C LYS A 28 -2.23 -21.01 17.74
N LEU A 29 -1.15 -20.29 17.96
CA LEU A 29 -0.65 -19.96 19.30
C LEU A 29 -1.60 -19.02 20.04
N LEU A 30 -2.16 -18.03 19.34
CA LEU A 30 -3.10 -17.08 19.92
C LEU A 30 -4.46 -17.74 20.23
N GLY A 31 -4.81 -18.82 19.52
CA GLY A 31 -6.06 -19.55 19.72
C GLY A 31 -7.26 -18.65 19.71
N ASP A 32 -8.08 -18.73 20.77
CA ASP A 32 -9.28 -17.93 20.94
C ASP A 32 -9.05 -16.54 21.55
N ILE A 33 -7.80 -16.19 21.85
CA ILE A 33 -7.45 -14.87 22.39
C ILE A 33 -7.80 -13.81 21.36
N GLY A 34 -8.73 -12.91 21.71
CA GLY A 34 -9.13 -11.82 20.81
C GLY A 34 -10.19 -12.16 19.76
N VAL A 35 -10.74 -13.37 19.75
CA VAL A 35 -11.84 -13.77 18.85
C VAL A 35 -13.01 -12.77 18.91
N SER A 36 -13.28 -12.20 20.08
CA SER A 36 -14.32 -11.19 20.26
C SER A 36 -14.13 -9.97 19.35
N TYR A 37 -12.89 -9.49 19.18
CA TYR A 37 -12.55 -8.37 18.29
C TYR A 37 -12.50 -8.77 16.82
N LEU A 38 -12.35 -10.07 16.53
CA LEU A 38 -12.26 -10.60 15.16
C LEU A 38 -13.62 -11.04 14.61
N LYS A 39 -14.68 -11.11 15.43
CA LYS A 39 -16.03 -11.50 15.00
C LYS A 39 -16.51 -10.75 13.75
N PRO A 40 -16.31 -9.42 13.62
CA PRO A 40 -16.71 -8.69 12.41
C PRO A 40 -16.03 -9.18 11.13
N TYR A 41 -14.90 -9.89 11.25
CA TYR A 41 -14.07 -10.37 10.13
C TYR A 41 -14.11 -11.90 9.99
N GLY A 42 -15.07 -12.59 10.63
CA GLY A 42 -15.20 -14.05 10.56
C GLY A 42 -14.45 -14.82 11.67
N GLY A 43 -13.92 -14.13 12.68
CA GLY A 43 -13.34 -14.73 13.89
C GLY A 43 -11.98 -15.41 13.72
N ASN A 44 -11.46 -15.54 12.50
CA ASN A 44 -10.19 -16.23 12.24
C ASN A 44 -9.04 -15.23 12.10
N TYR A 45 -8.07 -15.29 13.04
CA TYR A 45 -6.93 -14.40 13.04
C TYR A 45 -6.02 -14.57 11.82
N PHE A 46 -5.82 -15.80 11.34
CA PHE A 46 -5.00 -16.04 10.16
C PHE A 46 -5.59 -15.36 8.92
N SER A 47 -6.89 -15.52 8.67
CA SER A 47 -7.59 -14.87 7.56
C SER A 47 -7.50 -13.35 7.66
N PHE A 48 -7.66 -12.81 8.87
CA PHE A 48 -7.55 -11.37 9.15
C PHE A 48 -6.17 -10.81 8.79
N ILE A 49 -5.08 -11.45 9.27
CA ILE A 49 -3.72 -10.97 9.05
C ILE A 49 -3.26 -11.22 7.60
N LEU A 50 -3.68 -12.33 6.98
CA LEU A 50 -3.38 -12.65 5.59
C LEU A 50 -3.83 -11.51 4.65
N ILE A 51 -5.10 -11.11 4.74
CA ILE A 51 -5.64 -10.00 3.95
C ILE A 51 -4.87 -8.71 4.27
N GLY A 52 -4.64 -8.44 5.56
CA GLY A 52 -3.86 -7.27 6.00
C GLY A 52 -2.49 -7.21 5.33
N VAL A 53 -1.69 -8.25 5.45
CA VAL A 53 -0.32 -8.29 4.90
C VAL A 53 -0.31 -8.26 3.38
N ALA A 54 -1.22 -9.00 2.72
CA ALA A 54 -1.31 -9.00 1.27
C ALA A 54 -1.58 -7.58 0.73
N PHE A 55 -2.59 -6.90 1.24
CA PHE A 55 -2.96 -5.56 0.75
C PHE A 55 -2.08 -4.43 1.29
N PHE A 56 -1.47 -4.58 2.46
CA PHE A 56 -0.47 -3.64 2.94
C PHE A 56 0.76 -3.57 2.02
N SER A 57 1.06 -4.64 1.28
CA SER A 57 2.13 -4.60 0.28
C SER A 57 1.81 -3.65 -0.88
N TYR A 58 0.54 -3.53 -1.30
CA TYR A 58 0.11 -2.52 -2.27
C TYR A 58 0.33 -1.10 -1.75
N LEU A 59 -0.07 -0.88 -0.52
CA LEU A 59 0.07 0.39 0.17
C LEU A 59 1.54 0.83 0.19
N ARG A 60 2.42 -0.06 0.62
CA ARG A 60 3.85 0.19 0.66
C ARG A 60 4.41 0.49 -0.74
N ILE A 61 4.03 -0.27 -1.76
CA ILE A 61 4.49 -0.06 -3.13
C ILE A 61 3.94 1.26 -3.69
N SER A 62 2.71 1.64 -3.36
CA SER A 62 2.13 2.92 -3.80
C SER A 62 2.89 4.12 -3.25
N ILE A 63 3.43 4.01 -2.04
CA ILE A 63 4.19 5.08 -1.41
C ILE A 63 5.65 5.05 -1.88
N ASP A 64 6.33 3.90 -1.75
CA ASP A 64 7.76 3.77 -2.02
C ASP A 64 8.09 3.80 -3.53
N GLY A 65 7.16 3.31 -4.37
CA GLY A 65 7.43 3.10 -5.79
C GLY A 65 7.75 4.38 -6.54
N ILE A 66 7.03 5.46 -6.26
CA ILE A 66 7.20 6.76 -6.94
C ILE A 66 8.48 7.44 -6.47
N SER A 67 8.70 7.52 -5.16
CA SER A 67 9.89 8.14 -4.58
C SER A 67 11.18 7.42 -4.98
N LYS A 68 11.14 6.08 -5.00
CA LYS A 68 12.25 5.24 -5.45
C LYS A 68 12.57 5.45 -6.92
N SER A 69 11.55 5.50 -7.79
CA SER A 69 11.73 5.73 -9.22
C SER A 69 12.33 7.11 -9.50
N ILE A 70 11.88 8.16 -8.81
CA ILE A 70 12.46 9.49 -8.92
C ILE A 70 13.93 9.48 -8.48
N ARG A 71 14.23 8.85 -7.36
CA ARG A 71 15.60 8.71 -6.86
C ARG A 71 16.52 7.96 -7.83
N GLU A 72 16.06 6.84 -8.37
CA GLU A 72 16.82 6.08 -9.39
C GLU A 72 17.04 6.93 -10.65
N GLY A 73 16.02 7.67 -11.10
CA GLY A 73 16.16 8.62 -12.21
C GLY A 73 17.17 9.74 -11.97
N GLN A 74 17.27 10.24 -10.72
CA GLN A 74 18.31 11.20 -10.33
C GLN A 74 19.70 10.58 -10.33
N MET A 75 19.84 9.38 -9.74
CA MET A 75 21.14 8.67 -9.68
C MET A 75 21.67 8.30 -11.07
N LEU A 76 20.80 7.97 -12.01
CA LEU A 76 21.15 7.61 -13.39
C LEU A 76 21.24 8.82 -14.33
N GLY A 77 20.92 10.03 -13.85
CA GLY A 77 20.88 11.24 -14.70
C GLY A 77 19.75 11.26 -15.73
N THR A 78 18.83 10.29 -15.69
CA THR A 78 17.71 10.16 -16.66
C THR A 78 16.55 11.08 -16.33
N LEU A 79 16.43 11.54 -15.08
CA LEU A 79 15.33 12.40 -14.65
C LEU A 79 15.35 13.75 -15.34
N GLU A 80 16.54 14.34 -15.55
CA GLU A 80 16.68 15.62 -16.26
C GLU A 80 16.23 15.50 -17.72
N ALA A 81 16.67 14.45 -18.40
CA ALA A 81 16.27 14.18 -19.77
C ALA A 81 14.74 14.04 -19.89
N LEU A 82 14.08 13.38 -18.93
CA LEU A 82 12.63 13.25 -18.88
C LEU A 82 11.93 14.60 -18.63
N LEU A 83 12.46 15.44 -17.74
CA LEU A 83 11.85 16.75 -17.39
C LEU A 83 12.06 17.85 -18.46
N VAL A 84 12.98 17.63 -19.39
CA VAL A 84 13.17 18.52 -20.58
C VAL A 84 12.24 18.12 -21.72
N THR A 85 11.71 16.89 -21.74
CA THR A 85 10.73 16.47 -22.74
C THR A 85 9.39 17.17 -22.53
N GLN A 86 8.55 17.14 -23.56
CA GLN A 86 7.14 17.65 -23.45
C GLN A 86 6.24 16.73 -22.62
N THR A 87 6.80 15.73 -21.95
CA THR A 87 6.05 14.76 -21.16
C THR A 87 5.51 15.41 -19.88
N GLY A 88 4.22 15.35 -19.69
CA GLY A 88 3.57 15.89 -18.49
C GLY A 88 3.99 15.14 -17.21
N ILE A 89 4.10 15.85 -16.11
CA ILE A 89 4.42 15.29 -14.78
C ILE A 89 3.54 14.08 -14.43
N PRO A 90 2.20 14.09 -14.62
CA PRO A 90 1.35 12.94 -14.33
C PRO A 90 1.77 11.68 -15.11
N THR A 91 2.15 11.83 -16.37
CA THR A 91 2.60 10.71 -17.21
C THR A 91 3.88 10.06 -16.66
N ILE A 92 4.84 10.88 -16.21
CA ILE A 92 6.08 10.40 -15.59
C ILE A 92 5.76 9.59 -14.32
N ILE A 93 4.89 10.11 -13.47
CA ILE A 93 4.48 9.45 -12.21
C ILE A 93 3.80 8.11 -12.50
N ILE A 94 2.83 8.09 -13.40
CA ILE A 94 2.05 6.87 -13.72
C ILE A 94 2.96 5.80 -14.34
N SER A 95 3.75 6.15 -15.34
CA SER A 95 4.63 5.19 -16.04
C SER A 95 5.69 4.59 -15.13
N SER A 96 6.26 5.39 -14.22
CA SER A 96 7.27 4.93 -13.26
C SER A 96 6.70 3.95 -12.20
N SER A 97 5.41 4.06 -11.90
CA SER A 97 4.76 3.22 -10.89
C SER A 97 4.14 1.94 -11.46
N LEU A 98 3.85 1.90 -12.77
CA LEU A 98 3.06 0.83 -13.39
C LEU A 98 3.65 -0.57 -13.18
N TYR A 99 4.95 -0.71 -13.38
CA TYR A 99 5.64 -1.98 -13.15
C TYR A 99 5.49 -2.47 -11.70
N SER A 100 5.64 -1.55 -10.75
CA SER A 100 5.54 -1.85 -9.32
C SER A 100 4.12 -2.31 -8.93
N PHE A 101 3.09 -1.71 -9.53
CA PHE A 101 1.70 -2.12 -9.30
C PHE A 101 1.37 -3.47 -9.90
N ILE A 102 1.82 -3.77 -11.12
CA ILE A 102 1.65 -5.09 -11.74
C ILE A 102 2.31 -6.16 -10.86
N PHE A 103 3.50 -5.89 -10.37
CA PHE A 103 4.22 -6.81 -9.51
C PHE A 103 3.56 -6.99 -8.13
N ALA A 104 2.99 -5.91 -7.56
CA ALA A 104 2.19 -5.99 -6.35
C ALA A 104 0.94 -6.85 -6.55
N SER A 105 0.24 -6.67 -7.68
CA SER A 105 -0.94 -7.48 -8.02
C SER A 105 -0.62 -8.97 -8.05
N PHE A 106 0.51 -9.30 -8.66
CA PHE A 106 0.98 -10.68 -8.68
C PHE A 106 1.24 -11.22 -7.27
N LYS A 107 1.94 -10.45 -6.42
CA LYS A 107 2.18 -10.85 -5.02
C LYS A 107 0.88 -11.08 -4.24
N VAL A 108 -0.06 -10.16 -4.35
CA VAL A 108 -1.35 -10.28 -3.68
C VAL A 108 -2.10 -11.51 -4.17
N ALA A 109 -2.11 -11.75 -5.48
CA ALA A 109 -2.71 -12.97 -6.03
C ALA A 109 -2.08 -14.24 -5.43
N VAL A 110 -0.75 -14.29 -5.30
CA VAL A 110 -0.04 -15.41 -4.66
C VAL A 110 -0.46 -15.58 -3.20
N TYR A 111 -0.51 -14.47 -2.42
CA TYR A 111 -0.99 -14.52 -1.03
C TYR A 111 -2.41 -15.09 -0.93
N LEU A 112 -3.33 -14.61 -1.75
CA LEU A 112 -4.73 -15.05 -1.74
C LEU A 112 -4.86 -16.51 -2.19
N LEU A 113 -4.20 -16.91 -3.26
CA LEU A 113 -4.20 -18.29 -3.75
C LEU A 113 -3.65 -19.27 -2.70
N LEU A 114 -2.48 -18.98 -2.13
CA LEU A 114 -1.92 -19.80 -1.06
C LEU A 114 -2.84 -19.82 0.16
N GLY A 115 -3.43 -18.68 0.53
CA GLY A 115 -4.38 -18.58 1.64
C GLY A 115 -5.59 -19.50 1.46
N VAL A 116 -6.17 -19.52 0.28
CA VAL A 116 -7.35 -20.34 -0.03
C VAL A 116 -6.95 -21.82 -0.19
N PHE A 117 -5.98 -22.13 -1.05
CA PHE A 117 -5.69 -23.53 -1.44
C PHE A 117 -4.83 -24.29 -0.44
N VAL A 118 -3.89 -23.62 0.25
CA VAL A 118 -2.97 -24.29 1.18
C VAL A 118 -3.45 -24.15 2.62
N PHE A 119 -3.94 -22.97 3.00
CA PHE A 119 -4.29 -22.68 4.39
C PHE A 119 -5.79 -22.70 4.67
N GLY A 120 -6.64 -22.96 3.66
CA GLY A 120 -8.07 -23.16 3.83
C GLY A 120 -8.86 -21.91 4.22
N VAL A 121 -8.39 -20.71 3.84
CA VAL A 121 -9.13 -19.46 4.06
C VAL A 121 -10.41 -19.47 3.22
N ASN A 122 -11.56 -19.32 3.87
CA ASN A 122 -12.84 -19.33 3.18
C ASN A 122 -13.10 -17.92 2.56
N MET A 123 -13.16 -17.88 1.24
CA MET A 123 -13.52 -16.70 0.44
C MET A 123 -14.73 -16.98 -0.48
N GLY A 124 -15.56 -17.98 -0.14
CA GLY A 124 -16.68 -18.40 -0.99
C GLY A 124 -17.73 -17.31 -1.22
N ASN A 125 -17.90 -16.40 -0.27
CA ASN A 125 -18.85 -15.28 -0.38
C ASN A 125 -18.15 -13.95 -0.74
N ALA A 126 -16.89 -13.96 -1.17
CA ALA A 126 -16.12 -12.75 -1.40
C ALA A 126 -16.74 -11.82 -2.46
N ASN A 127 -16.92 -10.56 -2.13
CA ASN A 127 -17.31 -9.51 -3.07
C ASN A 127 -16.06 -8.93 -3.75
N PHE A 128 -15.64 -9.55 -4.85
CA PHE A 128 -14.48 -9.11 -5.61
C PHE A 128 -14.66 -7.72 -6.24
N ALA A 129 -15.89 -7.35 -6.63
CA ALA A 129 -16.17 -6.02 -7.18
C ALA A 129 -15.95 -4.93 -6.13
N GLY A 130 -16.44 -5.13 -4.91
CA GLY A 130 -16.20 -4.25 -3.78
C GLY A 130 -14.71 -4.15 -3.42
N ALA A 131 -14.02 -5.30 -3.38
CA ALA A 131 -12.58 -5.35 -3.12
C ALA A 131 -11.76 -4.60 -4.18
N LEU A 132 -12.08 -4.77 -5.47
CA LEU A 132 -11.40 -4.05 -6.56
C LEU A 132 -11.63 -2.53 -6.48
N LEU A 133 -12.85 -2.09 -6.16
CA LEU A 133 -13.14 -0.68 -5.98
C LEU A 133 -12.34 -0.07 -4.82
N ILE A 134 -12.32 -0.75 -3.66
CA ILE A 134 -11.52 -0.33 -2.50
C ILE A 134 -10.03 -0.33 -2.85
N LEU A 135 -9.53 -1.35 -3.55
CA LEU A 135 -8.15 -1.41 -4.00
C LEU A 135 -7.80 -0.21 -4.89
N PHE A 136 -8.65 0.11 -5.86
CA PHE A 136 -8.45 1.23 -6.76
C PHE A 136 -8.36 2.56 -6.00
N LEU A 137 -9.31 2.84 -5.10
CA LEU A 137 -9.29 4.03 -4.26
C LEU A 137 -8.08 4.05 -3.32
N THR A 138 -7.68 2.91 -2.81
CA THR A 138 -6.47 2.76 -2.00
C THR A 138 -5.23 3.17 -2.79
N ILE A 139 -5.06 2.65 -4.01
CA ILE A 139 -3.92 3.00 -4.87
C ILE A 139 -3.87 4.51 -5.10
N ILE A 140 -4.99 5.16 -5.41
CA ILE A 140 -5.04 6.62 -5.63
C ILE A 140 -4.66 7.37 -4.35
N SER A 141 -5.28 7.04 -3.21
CA SER A 141 -5.00 7.69 -1.94
C SER A 141 -3.52 7.59 -1.55
N PHE A 142 -2.94 6.39 -1.65
CA PHE A 142 -1.55 6.17 -1.22
C PHE A 142 -0.52 6.64 -2.23
N SER A 143 -0.84 6.63 -3.54
CA SER A 143 0.01 7.26 -4.54
C SER A 143 0.18 8.76 -4.28
N SER A 144 -0.81 9.43 -3.72
CA SER A 144 -0.69 10.83 -3.31
C SER A 144 0.41 11.04 -2.26
N PHE A 145 0.49 10.16 -1.25
CA PHE A 145 1.59 10.19 -0.28
C PHE A 145 2.94 9.85 -0.93
N GLY A 146 2.95 8.91 -1.88
CA GLY A 146 4.15 8.58 -2.66
C GLY A 146 4.66 9.77 -3.48
N ILE A 147 3.77 10.57 -4.07
CA ILE A 147 4.11 11.80 -4.81
C ILE A 147 4.70 12.85 -3.86
N ILE A 148 4.12 13.03 -2.66
CA ILE A 148 4.66 13.93 -1.64
C ILE A 148 6.06 13.47 -1.23
N SER A 149 6.25 12.19 -0.97
CA SER A 149 7.54 11.60 -0.64
C SER A 149 8.57 11.81 -1.74
N ALA A 150 8.19 11.56 -3.00
CA ALA A 150 9.04 11.81 -4.16
C ALA A 150 9.45 13.28 -4.28
N SER A 151 8.57 14.21 -3.92
CA SER A 151 8.87 15.65 -3.88
C SER A 151 9.98 15.97 -2.90
N PHE A 152 9.95 15.33 -1.72
CA PHE A 152 11.00 15.47 -0.71
C PHE A 152 12.34 14.88 -1.18
N VAL A 153 12.32 13.68 -1.74
CA VAL A 153 13.50 13.02 -2.29
C VAL A 153 14.14 13.88 -3.37
N MET A 154 13.33 14.47 -4.24
CA MET A 154 13.80 15.34 -5.33
C MET A 154 14.56 16.57 -4.82
N VAL A 155 14.09 17.20 -3.75
CA VAL A 155 14.69 18.44 -3.21
C VAL A 155 15.84 18.13 -2.27
N LEU A 156 15.68 17.17 -1.35
CA LEU A 156 16.66 16.90 -0.28
C LEU A 156 17.79 15.98 -0.71
N LYS A 157 17.62 15.20 -1.79
CA LYS A 157 18.61 14.23 -2.30
C LYS A 157 19.10 13.21 -1.26
N ARG A 158 18.41 13.06 -0.17
CA ARG A 158 18.70 12.12 0.92
C ARG A 158 17.57 11.12 1.01
N GLY A 159 17.78 10.03 1.76
CA GLY A 159 16.79 8.96 1.92
C GLY A 159 15.33 9.42 2.00
N ASP A 160 14.41 8.51 2.01
CA ASP A 160 12.97 8.77 2.02
C ASP A 160 12.37 8.61 3.44
N PRO A 161 12.53 9.62 4.32
CA PRO A 161 12.01 9.53 5.69
C PRO A 161 10.47 9.57 5.72
N ILE A 162 9.83 10.27 4.77
CA ILE A 162 8.38 10.41 4.75
C ILE A 162 7.73 9.06 4.47
N SER A 163 8.16 8.36 3.43
CA SER A 163 7.67 7.03 3.12
C SER A 163 7.88 6.06 4.29
N SER A 164 9.08 6.07 4.87
CA SER A 164 9.42 5.18 5.99
C SER A 164 8.54 5.44 7.23
N ILE A 165 8.41 6.69 7.66
CA ILE A 165 7.60 7.07 8.82
C ILE A 165 6.13 6.75 8.55
N PHE A 166 5.59 7.16 7.40
CA PHE A 166 4.19 6.95 7.08
C PHE A 166 3.84 5.46 6.99
N THR A 167 4.71 4.65 6.36
CA THR A 167 4.52 3.19 6.27
C THR A 167 4.56 2.53 7.66
N SER A 168 5.49 2.93 8.52
CA SER A 168 5.60 2.40 9.88
C SER A 168 4.39 2.76 10.74
N VAL A 169 3.99 4.03 10.73
CA VAL A 169 2.80 4.52 11.45
C VAL A 169 1.54 3.83 10.93
N SER A 170 1.40 3.71 9.60
CA SER A 170 0.28 3.02 8.97
C SER A 170 0.22 1.53 9.34
N GLY A 171 1.37 0.86 9.47
CA GLY A 171 1.42 -0.55 9.89
C GLY A 171 0.96 -0.76 11.33
N ILE A 172 1.32 0.15 12.23
CA ILE A 172 0.97 0.06 13.65
C ILE A 172 -0.47 0.51 13.89
N LEU A 173 -0.84 1.72 13.43
CA LEU A 173 -2.14 2.31 13.71
C LEU A 173 -3.23 1.87 12.75
N GLY A 174 -2.90 1.49 11.53
CA GLY A 174 -3.86 1.18 10.47
C GLY A 174 -4.56 -0.17 10.60
N GLY A 175 -4.31 -0.91 11.68
CA GLY A 175 -4.99 -2.19 11.90
C GLY A 175 -4.42 -3.35 11.08
N LEU A 176 -3.12 -3.32 10.73
CA LEU A 176 -2.49 -4.40 9.96
C LEU A 176 -2.48 -5.72 10.71
N TYR A 177 -1.99 -5.72 11.95
CA TYR A 177 -1.77 -6.92 12.76
C TYR A 177 -2.92 -7.22 13.73
N TYR A 178 -3.72 -6.25 14.06
CA TYR A 178 -4.85 -6.32 15.00
C TYR A 178 -5.96 -5.34 14.58
N PRO A 179 -7.21 -5.61 14.92
CA PRO A 179 -8.30 -4.66 14.68
C PRO A 179 -8.07 -3.34 15.40
N VAL A 180 -8.41 -2.21 14.78
CA VAL A 180 -8.26 -0.87 15.38
C VAL A 180 -9.02 -0.76 16.70
N SER A 181 -10.10 -1.52 16.88
CA SER A 181 -10.91 -1.57 18.11
C SER A 181 -10.15 -2.05 19.35
N VAL A 182 -9.00 -2.70 19.19
CA VAL A 182 -8.12 -3.13 20.30
C VAL A 182 -7.32 -1.97 20.88
N LEU A 183 -7.10 -0.91 20.10
CA LEU A 183 -6.31 0.25 20.51
C LEU A 183 -7.03 1.07 21.57
N PRO A 184 -6.30 1.79 22.45
CA PRO A 184 -6.88 2.81 23.32
C PRO A 184 -7.63 3.89 22.51
N GLY A 185 -8.71 4.45 23.06
CA GLY A 185 -9.62 5.35 22.35
C GLY A 185 -8.94 6.56 21.68
N TRP A 186 -7.87 7.11 22.28
CA TRP A 186 -7.11 8.20 21.66
C TRP A 186 -6.32 7.75 20.43
N LEU A 187 -5.77 6.52 20.42
CA LEU A 187 -5.09 5.94 19.26
C LEU A 187 -6.08 5.56 18.16
N GLN A 188 -7.28 5.09 18.51
CA GLN A 188 -8.34 4.84 17.52
C GLN A 188 -8.67 6.11 16.72
N LYS A 189 -8.77 7.27 17.39
CA LYS A 189 -9.01 8.55 16.70
C LYS A 189 -7.90 8.88 15.70
N LEU A 190 -6.64 8.62 16.05
CA LEU A 190 -5.51 8.78 15.12
C LEU A 190 -5.55 7.77 13.98
N SER A 191 -5.94 6.53 14.25
CA SER A 191 -6.11 5.49 13.21
C SER A 191 -7.15 5.90 12.17
N TYR A 192 -8.26 6.48 12.57
CA TYR A 192 -9.31 6.96 11.64
C TYR A 192 -8.90 8.19 10.82
N LEU A 193 -7.81 8.86 11.13
CA LEU A 193 -7.21 9.89 10.29
C LEU A 193 -6.32 9.30 9.17
N LEU A 194 -6.09 7.99 9.19
CA LEU A 194 -5.25 7.31 8.21
C LEU A 194 -6.10 6.58 7.17
N PRO A 195 -5.87 6.76 5.86
CA PRO A 195 -6.63 6.06 4.83
C PRO A 195 -6.42 4.54 4.87
N VAL A 196 -5.31 4.06 5.45
CA VAL A 196 -5.01 2.63 5.60
C VAL A 196 -6.07 1.90 6.42
N THR A 197 -6.60 2.52 7.44
CA THR A 197 -7.65 1.95 8.29
C THR A 197 -8.87 1.54 7.47
N TYR A 198 -9.38 2.45 6.66
CA TYR A 198 -10.54 2.20 5.79
C TYR A 198 -10.22 1.22 4.67
N SER A 199 -9.00 1.27 4.13
CA SER A 199 -8.54 0.34 3.10
C SER A 199 -8.51 -1.10 3.59
N LEU A 200 -7.80 -1.37 4.70
CA LEU A 200 -7.67 -2.73 5.25
C LEU A 200 -8.99 -3.27 5.78
N GLU A 201 -9.78 -2.43 6.45
CA GLU A 201 -11.11 -2.79 6.94
C GLU A 201 -12.04 -3.15 5.79
N GLY A 202 -12.16 -2.28 4.80
CA GLY A 202 -13.01 -2.52 3.64
C GLY A 202 -12.59 -3.76 2.83
N MET A 203 -11.29 -4.00 2.66
CA MET A 203 -10.79 -5.22 2.02
C MET A 203 -11.18 -6.48 2.78
N ARG A 204 -11.06 -6.48 4.11
CA ARG A 204 -11.46 -7.63 4.94
C ARG A 204 -12.95 -7.89 4.88
N LEU A 205 -13.76 -6.84 5.01
CA LEU A 205 -15.22 -6.95 4.93
C LEU A 205 -15.67 -7.44 3.55
N ALA A 206 -15.05 -6.96 2.47
CA ALA A 206 -15.37 -7.41 1.11
C ALA A 206 -14.98 -8.87 0.86
N LEU A 207 -13.74 -9.27 1.25
CA LEU A 207 -13.20 -10.58 0.90
C LEU A 207 -13.58 -11.69 1.88
N LEU A 208 -13.69 -11.40 3.18
CA LEU A 208 -13.99 -12.42 4.20
C LEU A 208 -15.48 -12.51 4.52
N GLN A 209 -16.22 -11.38 4.45
CA GLN A 209 -17.64 -11.32 4.83
C GLN A 209 -18.56 -11.13 3.64
N GLY A 210 -18.03 -10.79 2.46
CA GLY A 210 -18.83 -10.61 1.26
C GLY A 210 -19.75 -9.39 1.29
N TYR A 211 -19.40 -8.36 2.06
CA TYR A 211 -20.19 -7.14 2.18
C TYR A 211 -20.50 -6.53 0.83
N SER A 212 -21.74 -6.12 0.64
CA SER A 212 -22.21 -5.43 -0.56
C SER A 212 -21.58 -4.04 -0.68
N LEU A 213 -21.59 -3.45 -1.88
CA LEU A 213 -21.09 -2.09 -2.09
C LEU A 213 -21.77 -1.06 -1.18
N ARG A 214 -23.04 -1.27 -0.83
CA ARG A 214 -23.78 -0.39 0.07
C ARG A 214 -23.27 -0.45 1.50
N GLU A 215 -22.89 -1.62 1.98
CA GLU A 215 -22.32 -1.82 3.32
C GLU A 215 -20.88 -1.31 3.40
N LEU A 216 -20.14 -1.34 2.28
CA LEU A 216 -18.79 -0.81 2.17
C LEU A 216 -18.74 0.72 1.98
N MET A 217 -19.90 1.39 1.82
CA MET A 217 -19.96 2.85 1.58
C MET A 217 -19.15 3.70 2.55
N PRO A 218 -19.14 3.45 3.87
CA PRO A 218 -18.33 4.26 4.80
C PRO A 218 -16.84 4.25 4.43
N ASN A 219 -16.31 3.08 4.08
CA ASN A 219 -14.91 2.91 3.69
C ASN A 219 -14.62 3.53 2.32
N ILE A 220 -15.55 3.34 1.36
CA ILE A 220 -15.44 3.92 0.01
C ILE A 220 -15.46 5.44 0.07
N VAL A 221 -16.40 6.04 0.81
CA VAL A 221 -16.51 7.50 0.95
C VAL A 221 -15.28 8.08 1.63
N ALA A 222 -14.79 7.45 2.68
CA ALA A 222 -13.57 7.89 3.35
C ALA A 222 -12.37 7.89 2.40
N LEU A 223 -12.11 6.78 1.68
CA LEU A 223 -11.02 6.69 0.73
C LEU A 223 -11.17 7.67 -0.44
N LEU A 224 -12.39 7.91 -0.89
CA LEU A 224 -12.70 8.87 -1.96
C LEU A 224 -12.40 10.30 -1.50
N LEU A 225 -12.78 10.67 -0.27
CA LEU A 225 -12.46 11.98 0.31
C LEU A 225 -10.94 12.17 0.44
N PHE A 226 -10.22 11.16 0.95
CA PHE A 226 -8.75 11.20 0.98
C PHE A 226 -8.17 11.38 -0.43
N SER A 227 -8.68 10.66 -1.43
CA SER A 227 -8.21 10.76 -2.81
C SER A 227 -8.44 12.16 -3.40
N ILE A 228 -9.65 12.73 -3.22
CA ILE A 228 -10.01 14.05 -3.76
C ILE A 228 -9.17 15.16 -3.12
N ILE A 229 -8.84 15.06 -1.85
CA ILE A 229 -8.08 16.09 -1.15
C ILE A 229 -6.58 15.92 -1.39
N MET A 230 -6.06 14.70 -1.21
CA MET A 230 -4.61 14.45 -1.21
C MET A 230 -4.00 14.43 -2.60
N LEU A 231 -4.74 13.98 -3.63
CA LEU A 231 -4.18 13.89 -4.98
C LEU A 231 -3.88 15.27 -5.59
N PRO A 232 -4.78 16.25 -5.60
CA PRO A 232 -4.45 17.58 -6.09
C PRO A 232 -3.34 18.25 -5.28
N LEU A 233 -3.38 18.11 -3.95
CA LEU A 233 -2.35 18.63 -3.04
C LEU A 233 -0.97 18.06 -3.38
N SER A 234 -0.89 16.75 -3.59
CA SER A 234 0.37 16.06 -3.90
C SER A 234 0.95 16.50 -5.25
N ILE A 235 0.09 16.67 -6.28
CA ILE A 235 0.51 17.15 -7.60
C ILE A 235 1.02 18.59 -7.52
N PHE A 236 0.36 19.44 -6.73
CA PHE A 236 0.80 20.81 -6.50
C PHE A 236 2.17 20.86 -5.82
N ILE A 237 2.37 20.09 -4.75
CA ILE A 237 3.65 19.98 -4.03
C ILE A 237 4.75 19.47 -4.96
N PHE A 238 4.47 18.45 -5.78
CA PHE A 238 5.44 17.92 -6.73
C PHE A 238 5.82 18.93 -7.82
N GLY A 239 4.84 19.65 -8.37
CA GLY A 239 5.08 20.73 -9.32
C GLY A 239 5.99 21.83 -8.75
N TYR A 240 5.76 22.20 -7.48
CA TYR A 240 6.62 23.13 -6.77
C TYR A 240 8.04 22.58 -6.58
N ALA A 241 8.16 21.31 -6.16
CA ALA A 241 9.46 20.64 -6.00
C ALA A 241 10.27 20.58 -7.30
N VAL A 242 9.62 20.25 -8.43
CA VAL A 242 10.24 20.25 -9.76
C VAL A 242 10.75 21.66 -10.12
N LYS A 243 9.91 22.69 -9.92
CA LYS A 243 10.30 24.07 -10.19
C LYS A 243 11.51 24.49 -9.35
N ARG A 244 11.50 24.15 -8.08
CA ARG A 244 12.60 24.44 -7.15
C ARG A 244 13.89 23.74 -7.57
N ALA A 245 13.81 22.44 -7.87
CA ALA A 245 14.96 21.64 -8.30
C ALA A 245 15.58 22.17 -9.62
N LYS A 246 14.76 22.71 -10.53
CA LYS A 246 15.25 23.35 -11.77
C LYS A 246 16.01 24.65 -11.47
N ILE A 247 15.52 25.49 -10.55
CA ILE A 247 16.17 26.76 -10.17
C ILE A 247 17.50 26.49 -9.46
N ASP A 248 17.51 25.55 -8.52
CA ASP A 248 18.69 25.24 -7.70
C ASP A 248 19.73 24.39 -8.48
N GLY A 249 19.46 24.04 -9.76
CA GLY A 249 20.36 23.21 -10.58
C GLY A 249 20.62 21.80 -10.01
N THR A 250 19.72 21.33 -9.13
CA THR A 250 19.94 20.11 -8.36
C THR A 250 19.47 18.84 -9.06
N LEU A 251 19.07 18.91 -10.30
CA LEU A 251 18.57 17.74 -11.06
C LEU A 251 19.68 16.73 -11.41
N THR A 252 20.93 17.20 -11.59
CA THR A 252 22.06 16.41 -12.12
C THR A 252 23.11 15.99 -11.10
N GLN A 253 23.08 16.53 -9.88
CA GLN A 253 24.12 16.24 -8.89
C GLN A 253 23.59 15.37 -7.75
N TYR A 254 24.16 14.20 -7.61
CA TYR A 254 24.02 13.35 -6.42
C TYR A 254 25.30 13.42 -5.61
#